data_4823c6298a0f5ce93ed4eb92ed3730a6
#
_entry.id   4823c6298a0f5ce93ed4eb92ed3730a6
#
_cell.length_a   1.000
_cell.length_b   1.000
_cell.length_c   1.000
_cell.angle_alpha   90.00
_cell.angle_beta   90.00
_cell.angle_gamma   90.00
#
_symmetry.space_group_name_H-M   'P 1'
#
loop_
_entity.id
_entity.type
_entity.pdbx_description
1 polymer ?
#
loop_
_entity_poly.entity_id
_entity_poly.type
_entity_poly.pdbx_seq_one_letter_code
_entity_poly.pdbx_strand_id
1 'polypeptide(L)'
;MARRLSSTIAVGDGSGGLFLGNSGPDLDVALRECPPLWPGPDDSTAPIHGIFLTDAELDHTLGLLSLRQARELHVYGTAAVRILLSQCAVLPTLESYTVVHWHEARPGERFALHYRDGTPSPVWCEPFDATSGRLSRYARAHYPPGSAPSSGVVVGYRIGDARTNRVAVFLPSVAALDQRLLQYLRRAQLILVDDTFWTDDELHRRQRGSATARSMGHQPVDGVDGSLQLLRRRTDTHIVYTHLNNTNPILFEEGAPRCRRRNSCT
;
A
#
# COMPACT_ATOMS: atom_id res chain seq x y z
N MET A 1 -15.19 -18.75 -1.49
CA MET A 1 -14.22 -17.67 -1.74
C MET A 1 -14.01 -16.93 -0.43
N ALA A 2 -12.78 -16.82 0.07
CA ALA A 2 -12.52 -16.10 1.32
C ALA A 2 -12.83 -14.61 1.13
N ARG A 3 -13.50 -13.99 2.11
CA ARG A 3 -13.71 -12.54 2.14
C ARG A 3 -12.35 -11.87 2.30
N ARG A 4 -12.11 -10.81 1.58
CA ARG A 4 -10.89 -10.03 1.60
C ARG A 4 -11.23 -8.54 1.48
N LEU A 5 -10.38 -7.73 2.02
CA LEU A 5 -10.39 -6.29 1.88
C LEU A 5 -9.25 -5.85 0.95
N SER A 6 -9.30 -4.61 0.50
CA SER A 6 -8.26 -3.98 -0.32
C SER A 6 -6.92 -3.88 0.42
N SER A 7 -5.90 -3.36 -0.26
CA SER A 7 -4.52 -3.27 0.21
C SER A 7 -4.30 -2.21 1.29
N THR A 8 -5.24 -2.10 2.24
CA THR A 8 -5.07 -1.25 3.43
C THR A 8 -4.46 -2.07 4.55
N ILE A 9 -3.44 -1.52 5.20
CA ILE A 9 -2.87 -2.10 6.42
C ILE A 9 -3.06 -1.14 7.58
N ALA A 10 -3.18 -1.68 8.80
CA ALA A 10 -3.15 -0.91 10.03
C ALA A 10 -1.83 -1.16 10.77
N VAL A 11 -1.17 -0.10 11.18
CA VAL A 11 0.08 -0.12 11.93
C VAL A 11 -0.18 0.49 13.30
N GLY A 12 -0.07 -0.34 14.35
CA GLY A 12 -0.21 0.09 15.73
C GLY A 12 1.13 0.44 16.36
N ASP A 13 1.13 1.43 17.24
CA ASP A 13 2.30 1.82 18.03
C ASP A 13 2.45 1.04 19.35
N GLY A 14 1.52 0.11 19.60
CA GLY A 14 1.46 -0.69 20.84
C GLY A 14 0.82 0.04 22.04
N SER A 15 0.47 1.32 21.93
CA SER A 15 -0.21 2.10 22.98
C SER A 15 -1.68 2.41 22.65
N GLY A 16 -2.17 1.95 21.49
CA GLY A 16 -3.53 2.19 21.00
C GLY A 16 -3.61 3.16 19.82
N GLY A 17 -2.53 3.87 19.52
CA GLY A 17 -2.44 4.71 18.32
C GLY A 17 -2.35 3.85 17.05
N LEU A 18 -3.17 4.17 16.04
CA LEU A 18 -3.22 3.46 14.77
C LEU A 18 -2.95 4.40 13.59
N PHE A 19 -2.18 3.90 12.64
CA PHE A 19 -1.91 4.53 11.35
C PHE A 19 -2.29 3.58 10.23
N LEU A 20 -2.76 4.10 9.10
CA LEU A 20 -3.08 3.28 7.93
C LEU A 20 -2.00 3.42 6.85
N GLY A 21 -1.62 2.31 6.25
CA GLY A 21 -0.96 2.30 4.95
C GLY A 21 -2.00 2.08 3.87
N ASN A 22 -2.19 3.08 3.00
CA ASN A 22 -3.27 3.21 2.03
C ASN A 22 -4.67 3.28 2.66
N SER A 23 -5.66 3.56 1.83
CA SER A 23 -7.07 3.69 2.22
C SER A 23 -7.96 3.24 1.06
N GLY A 24 -8.18 1.93 0.98
CA GLY A 24 -8.98 1.30 -0.07
C GLY A 24 -10.48 1.61 0.03
N PRO A 25 -11.26 1.35 -1.04
CA PRO A 25 -12.68 1.67 -1.11
C PRO A 25 -13.54 0.91 -0.08
N ASP A 26 -13.03 -0.19 0.45
CA ASP A 26 -13.68 -1.02 1.47
C ASP A 26 -13.23 -0.68 2.92
N LEU A 27 -12.55 0.45 3.12
CA LEU A 27 -12.16 0.91 4.45
C LEU A 27 -13.37 1.02 5.39
N ASP A 28 -14.52 1.47 4.92
CA ASP A 28 -15.73 1.55 5.70
C ASP A 28 -16.17 0.17 6.27
N VAL A 29 -15.96 -0.89 5.50
CA VAL A 29 -16.17 -2.27 5.97
C VAL A 29 -15.16 -2.64 7.04
N ALA A 30 -13.86 -2.32 6.82
CA ALA A 30 -12.81 -2.58 7.79
C ALA A 30 -13.06 -1.84 9.11
N LEU A 31 -13.49 -0.57 9.05
CA LEU A 31 -13.83 0.22 10.22
C LEU A 31 -14.97 -0.41 11.04
N ARG A 32 -15.94 -1.04 10.39
CA ARG A 32 -17.06 -1.70 11.08
C ARG A 32 -16.73 -3.09 11.62
N GLU A 33 -15.84 -3.82 10.96
CA GLU A 33 -15.57 -5.23 11.27
C GLU A 33 -14.30 -5.47 12.10
N CYS A 34 -13.43 -4.45 12.23
CA CYS A 34 -12.17 -4.56 12.94
C CYS A 34 -12.26 -3.82 14.28
N PRO A 35 -12.45 -4.52 15.42
CA PRO A 35 -12.59 -3.87 16.73
C PRO A 35 -11.49 -2.88 17.11
N PRO A 36 -10.20 -3.12 16.78
CA PRO A 36 -9.15 -2.13 17.04
C PRO A 36 -9.34 -0.79 16.33
N LEU A 37 -10.15 -0.73 15.26
CA LEU A 37 -10.47 0.51 14.54
C LEU A 37 -11.76 1.19 15.05
N TRP A 38 -12.44 0.61 16.05
CA TRP A 38 -13.64 1.21 16.58
C TRP A 38 -13.31 2.43 17.44
N PRO A 39 -14.16 3.48 17.42
CA PRO A 39 -14.05 4.59 18.32
C PRO A 39 -14.11 4.13 19.79
N GLY A 40 -13.33 4.77 20.65
CA GLY A 40 -13.48 4.61 22.07
C GLY A 40 -14.82 5.19 22.56
N PRO A 41 -15.22 4.91 23.82
CA PRO A 41 -16.50 5.38 24.37
C PRO A 41 -16.63 6.91 24.37
N ASP A 42 -15.51 7.62 24.45
CA ASP A 42 -15.43 9.08 24.45
C ASP A 42 -15.05 9.67 23.09
N ASP A 43 -14.80 8.83 22.08
CA ASP A 43 -14.40 9.22 20.74
C ASP A 43 -15.53 9.07 19.73
N SER A 44 -15.81 10.10 18.97
CA SER A 44 -16.78 10.05 17.85
C SER A 44 -16.19 9.49 16.56
N THR A 45 -14.89 9.22 16.52
CA THR A 45 -14.16 8.82 15.30
C THR A 45 -13.21 7.66 15.56
N ALA A 46 -12.92 6.88 14.53
CA ALA A 46 -11.94 5.80 14.58
C ALA A 46 -10.56 6.29 15.11
N PRO A 47 -9.81 5.47 15.86
CA PRO A 47 -8.53 5.84 16.48
C PRO A 47 -7.37 5.95 15.48
N ILE A 48 -7.65 6.39 14.26
CA ILE A 48 -6.68 6.56 13.17
C ILE A 48 -6.07 7.94 13.29
N HIS A 49 -4.77 8.02 13.50
CA HIS A 49 -4.02 9.26 13.62
C HIS A 49 -3.53 9.80 12.29
N GLY A 50 -3.18 8.91 11.36
CA GLY A 50 -2.68 9.32 10.06
C GLY A 50 -2.68 8.19 9.04
N ILE A 51 -2.46 8.57 7.77
CA ILE A 51 -2.44 7.64 6.63
C ILE A 51 -1.23 7.95 5.78
N PHE A 52 -0.43 6.92 5.46
CA PHE A 52 0.65 7.03 4.48
C PHE A 52 0.27 6.31 3.18
N LEU A 53 0.46 7.00 2.06
CA LEU A 53 0.00 6.58 0.74
C LEU A 53 1.17 6.11 -0.12
N THR A 54 1.04 4.93 -0.74
CA THR A 54 2.06 4.39 -1.66
C THR A 54 1.97 5.01 -3.05
N ASP A 55 0.80 5.42 -3.47
CA ASP A 55 0.49 5.98 -4.78
C ASP A 55 -0.88 6.67 -4.73
N ALA A 56 -1.39 7.08 -5.88
CA ALA A 56 -2.67 7.76 -5.99
C ALA A 56 -3.75 6.92 -6.70
N GLU A 57 -3.59 5.59 -6.79
CA GLU A 57 -4.62 4.73 -7.36
C GLU A 57 -5.88 4.73 -6.49
N LEU A 58 -7.06 4.61 -7.13
CA LEU A 58 -8.34 4.71 -6.42
C LEU A 58 -8.55 3.58 -5.41
N ASP A 59 -8.04 2.40 -5.67
CA ASP A 59 -8.07 1.27 -4.75
C ASP A 59 -7.14 1.45 -3.53
N HIS A 60 -6.25 2.46 -3.56
CA HIS A 60 -5.40 2.86 -2.43
C HIS A 60 -5.85 4.14 -1.74
N THR A 61 -6.76 4.92 -2.32
CA THR A 61 -7.05 6.29 -1.84
C THR A 61 -8.53 6.62 -1.69
N LEU A 62 -9.44 5.88 -2.33
CA LEU A 62 -10.87 6.21 -2.32
C LEU A 62 -11.50 6.13 -0.91
N GLY A 63 -10.98 5.26 -0.06
CA GLY A 63 -11.43 5.11 1.33
C GLY A 63 -11.11 6.32 2.21
N LEU A 64 -10.24 7.25 1.77
CA LEU A 64 -10.02 8.52 2.48
C LEU A 64 -11.35 9.26 2.74
N LEU A 65 -12.31 9.14 1.82
CA LEU A 65 -13.62 9.76 1.96
C LEU A 65 -14.46 9.17 3.11
N SER A 66 -14.17 7.94 3.54
CA SER A 66 -14.80 7.33 4.73
C SER A 66 -14.32 7.98 6.04
N LEU A 67 -13.21 8.71 6.01
CA LEU A 67 -12.64 9.41 7.16
C LEU A 67 -13.03 10.90 7.22
N ARG A 68 -13.93 11.36 6.37
CA ARG A 68 -14.39 12.76 6.29
C ARG A 68 -14.98 13.33 7.59
N GLN A 69 -15.35 12.47 8.54
CA GLN A 69 -15.87 12.90 9.84
C GLN A 69 -14.76 13.17 10.86
N ALA A 70 -13.52 12.83 10.55
CA ALA A 70 -12.39 13.20 11.40
C ALA A 70 -12.26 14.72 11.46
N ARG A 71 -11.98 15.29 12.63
CA ARG A 71 -11.73 16.72 12.76
C ARG A 71 -10.47 17.14 12.02
N GLU A 72 -9.43 16.35 12.16
CA GLU A 72 -8.12 16.55 11.56
C GLU A 72 -7.57 15.19 11.10
N LEU A 73 -6.82 15.19 10.00
CA LEU A 73 -6.24 13.98 9.43
C LEU A 73 -4.82 14.27 8.91
N HIS A 74 -3.84 13.55 9.42
CA HIS A 74 -2.48 13.58 8.89
C HIS A 74 -2.36 12.62 7.70
N VAL A 75 -2.01 13.14 6.53
CA VAL A 75 -1.80 12.36 5.30
C VAL A 75 -0.35 12.52 4.85
N TYR A 76 0.34 11.40 4.67
CA TYR A 76 1.72 11.33 4.23
C TYR A 76 1.76 10.78 2.81
N GLY A 77 2.37 11.50 1.91
CA GLY A 77 2.52 11.08 0.51
C GLY A 77 3.56 11.93 -0.20
N THR A 78 4.04 11.45 -1.33
CA THR A 78 5.00 12.21 -2.14
C THR A 78 4.35 13.44 -2.76
N ALA A 79 5.15 14.39 -3.23
CA ALA A 79 4.66 15.54 -3.99
C ALA A 79 3.88 15.11 -5.24
N ALA A 80 4.33 14.06 -5.93
CA ALA A 80 3.65 13.51 -7.10
C ALA A 80 2.26 12.95 -6.74
N VAL A 81 2.15 12.20 -5.65
CA VAL A 81 0.87 11.66 -5.16
C VAL A 81 -0.09 12.80 -4.79
N ARG A 82 0.41 13.84 -4.09
CA ARG A 82 -0.42 15.02 -3.76
C ARG A 82 -0.98 15.72 -4.99
N ILE A 83 -0.15 15.97 -5.98
CA ILE A 83 -0.57 16.61 -7.25
C ILE A 83 -1.67 15.78 -7.92
N LEU A 84 -1.47 14.46 -8.03
CA LEU A 84 -2.45 13.57 -8.64
C LEU A 84 -3.79 13.58 -7.89
N LEU A 85 -3.76 13.49 -6.56
CA LEU A 85 -4.97 13.50 -5.73
C LEU A 85 -5.67 14.87 -5.74
N SER A 86 -4.94 15.97 -5.91
CA SER A 86 -5.53 17.31 -6.05
C SER A 86 -6.22 17.52 -7.40
N GLN A 87 -5.81 16.77 -8.42
CA GLN A 87 -6.41 16.80 -9.76
C GLN A 87 -7.64 15.88 -9.90
N CYS A 88 -7.85 14.98 -8.94
CA CYS A 88 -9.05 14.13 -8.87
C CYS A 88 -9.99 14.60 -7.75
N ALA A 89 -11.19 14.04 -7.68
CA ALA A 89 -12.19 14.45 -6.69
C ALA A 89 -11.86 14.06 -5.24
N VAL A 90 -10.88 13.18 -4.99
CA VAL A 90 -10.66 12.59 -3.66
C VAL A 90 -10.18 13.63 -2.67
N LEU A 91 -9.01 14.25 -2.92
CA LEU A 91 -8.42 15.19 -1.97
C LEU A 91 -9.24 16.47 -1.81
N PRO A 92 -9.69 17.17 -2.89
CA PRO A 92 -10.54 18.36 -2.74
C PRO A 92 -11.85 18.10 -2.02
N THR A 93 -12.46 16.93 -2.23
CA THR A 93 -13.67 16.55 -1.51
C THR A 93 -13.37 16.32 -0.04
N LEU A 94 -12.33 15.60 0.30
CA LEU A 94 -11.95 15.36 1.69
C LEU A 94 -11.67 16.67 2.43
N GLU A 95 -10.89 17.57 1.83
CA GLU A 95 -10.54 18.90 2.39
C GLU A 95 -11.74 19.80 2.63
N SER A 96 -12.89 19.52 1.99
CA SER A 96 -14.15 20.24 2.22
C SER A 96 -14.85 19.81 3.52
N TYR A 97 -14.47 18.68 4.11
CA TYR A 97 -15.10 18.10 5.30
C TYR A 97 -14.18 18.04 6.51
N THR A 98 -12.87 17.91 6.30
CA THR A 98 -11.87 17.73 7.37
C THR A 98 -10.62 18.56 7.11
N VAL A 99 -9.92 18.94 8.17
CA VAL A 99 -8.60 19.57 8.04
C VAL A 99 -7.57 18.51 7.69
N VAL A 100 -7.00 18.59 6.49
CA VAL A 100 -5.96 17.67 6.02
C VAL A 100 -4.58 18.31 6.23
N HIS A 101 -3.79 17.71 7.11
CA HIS A 101 -2.37 18.03 7.29
C HIS A 101 -1.53 17.17 6.36
N TRP A 102 -1.14 17.72 5.21
CA TRP A 102 -0.30 17.00 4.26
C TRP A 102 1.16 17.06 4.65
N HIS A 103 1.79 15.89 4.78
CA HIS A 103 3.21 15.72 5.03
C HIS A 103 3.89 15.13 3.79
N GLU A 104 4.87 15.83 3.25
CA GLU A 104 5.62 15.36 2.08
C GLU A 104 6.57 14.22 2.47
N ALA A 105 6.29 13.04 1.95
CA ALA A 105 7.09 11.83 2.11
C ALA A 105 8.14 11.74 0.98
N ARG A 106 9.38 12.14 1.24
CA ARG A 106 10.45 12.13 0.24
C ARG A 106 11.16 10.77 0.21
N PRO A 107 11.26 10.12 -0.96
CA PRO A 107 11.99 8.87 -1.08
C PRO A 107 13.41 8.97 -0.52
N GLY A 108 13.77 8.04 0.37
CA GLY A 108 15.06 8.00 1.07
C GLY A 108 15.15 8.80 2.37
N GLU A 109 14.15 9.63 2.69
CA GLU A 109 14.11 10.39 3.93
C GLU A 109 13.19 9.74 4.96
N ARG A 110 13.72 9.45 6.16
CA ARG A 110 12.93 8.88 7.25
C ARG A 110 12.22 9.97 8.02
N PHE A 111 10.94 9.71 8.40
CA PHE A 111 10.14 10.60 9.23
C PHE A 111 9.31 9.82 10.25
N ALA A 112 8.95 10.45 11.37
CA ALA A 112 8.00 9.90 12.33
C ALA A 112 6.56 10.17 11.87
N LEU A 113 5.66 9.21 12.11
CA LEU A 113 4.23 9.47 12.01
C LEU A 113 3.77 10.26 13.26
N HIS A 114 2.80 11.15 13.08
CA HIS A 114 2.31 12.01 14.15
C HIS A 114 0.92 11.58 14.63
N TYR A 115 0.71 11.68 15.92
CA TYR A 115 -0.64 11.61 16.48
C TYR A 115 -1.47 12.81 16.03
N ARG A 116 -2.80 12.76 16.25
CA ARG A 116 -3.71 13.86 15.86
C ARG A 116 -3.34 15.21 16.47
N ASP A 117 -2.77 15.21 17.67
CA ASP A 117 -2.31 16.44 18.36
C ASP A 117 -0.98 16.99 17.80
N GLY A 118 -0.44 16.37 16.76
CA GLY A 118 0.82 16.77 16.12
C GLY A 118 2.08 16.26 16.83
N THR A 119 1.97 15.54 17.95
CA THR A 119 3.14 14.95 18.61
C THR A 119 3.66 13.74 17.83
N PRO A 120 4.99 13.53 17.76
CA PRO A 120 5.56 12.40 17.03
C PRO A 120 5.29 11.09 17.76
N SER A 121 4.87 10.07 17.03
CA SER A 121 4.76 8.69 17.52
C SER A 121 6.11 7.97 17.43
N PRO A 122 6.27 6.83 18.08
CA PRO A 122 7.48 6.01 17.93
C PRO A 122 7.54 5.31 16.57
N VAL A 123 6.46 5.30 15.79
CA VAL A 123 6.42 4.69 14.46
C VAL A 123 7.03 5.64 13.44
N TRP A 124 8.01 5.15 12.71
CA TRP A 124 8.63 5.87 11.61
C TRP A 124 8.39 5.18 10.28
N CYS A 125 8.37 5.99 9.21
CA CYS A 125 8.32 5.54 7.84
C CYS A 125 9.53 6.07 7.05
N GLU A 126 10.01 5.28 6.09
CA GLU A 126 11.04 5.65 5.12
C GLU A 126 10.55 5.21 3.75
N PRO A 127 10.04 6.14 2.94
CA PRO A 127 9.58 5.82 1.59
C PRO A 127 10.78 5.52 0.69
N PHE A 128 10.59 4.63 -0.26
CA PHE A 128 11.55 4.37 -1.34
C PHE A 128 10.83 4.30 -2.68
N ASP A 129 11.47 4.83 -3.70
CA ASP A 129 10.86 4.93 -5.02
C ASP A 129 10.71 3.55 -5.67
N ALA A 130 9.48 3.22 -6.06
CA ALA A 130 9.11 2.02 -6.82
C ALA A 130 8.48 2.37 -8.18
N THR A 131 8.60 3.62 -8.62
CA THR A 131 8.05 4.12 -9.87
C THR A 131 8.60 3.34 -11.06
N SER A 132 7.73 2.87 -11.91
CA SER A 132 8.06 2.12 -13.14
C SER A 132 7.92 2.95 -14.42
N GLY A 133 7.72 4.26 -14.29
CA GLY A 133 7.39 5.15 -15.42
C GLY A 133 5.94 5.04 -15.90
N ARG A 134 5.13 4.18 -15.26
CA ARG A 134 3.71 4.04 -15.55
C ARG A 134 2.88 4.93 -14.65
N LEU A 135 1.92 5.63 -15.23
CA LEU A 135 0.90 6.38 -14.52
C LEU A 135 -0.43 5.63 -14.51
N SER A 136 -1.22 5.86 -13.46
CA SER A 136 -2.63 5.46 -13.40
C SER A 136 -3.42 6.02 -14.61
N ARG A 137 -4.56 5.41 -14.90
CA ARG A 137 -5.37 5.83 -16.06
C ARG A 137 -5.80 7.29 -15.97
N TYR A 138 -6.24 7.73 -14.81
CA TYR A 138 -6.64 9.12 -14.62
C TYR A 138 -5.44 10.07 -14.62
N ALA A 139 -4.32 9.66 -14.05
CA ALA A 139 -3.09 10.47 -14.03
C ALA A 139 -2.59 10.78 -15.45
N ARG A 140 -2.69 9.81 -16.37
CA ARG A 140 -2.31 10.01 -17.78
C ARG A 140 -3.09 11.12 -18.48
N ALA A 141 -4.33 11.37 -18.06
CA ALA A 141 -5.13 12.46 -18.60
C ALA A 141 -4.61 13.85 -18.19
N HIS A 142 -3.85 13.93 -17.09
CA HIS A 142 -3.33 15.18 -16.54
C HIS A 142 -1.87 15.47 -16.91
N TYR A 143 -1.14 14.46 -17.41
CA TYR A 143 0.25 14.62 -17.83
C TYR A 143 0.38 14.47 -19.35
N PRO A 144 0.85 15.48 -20.07
CA PRO A 144 1.25 15.32 -21.46
C PRO A 144 2.30 14.19 -21.62
N PRO A 145 2.39 13.53 -22.78
CA PRO A 145 3.41 12.55 -23.03
C PRO A 145 4.82 13.08 -22.70
N GLY A 146 5.57 12.35 -21.88
CA GLY A 146 6.92 12.70 -21.46
C GLY A 146 7.05 13.73 -20.33
N SER A 147 5.94 14.25 -19.78
CA SER A 147 5.96 15.22 -18.66
C SER A 147 5.67 14.60 -17.28
N ALA A 148 5.39 13.31 -17.24
CA ALA A 148 5.13 12.61 -15.98
C ALA A 148 6.36 12.63 -15.06
N PRO A 149 6.19 12.72 -13.73
CA PRO A 149 7.29 12.58 -12.80
C PRO A 149 8.02 11.26 -13.00
N SER A 150 9.36 11.31 -12.99
CA SER A 150 10.20 10.12 -13.14
C SER A 150 10.35 9.32 -11.84
N SER A 151 9.92 9.88 -10.70
CA SER A 151 9.99 9.23 -9.38
C SER A 151 8.87 9.69 -8.46
N GLY A 152 8.62 8.92 -7.42
CA GLY A 152 7.65 9.24 -6.36
C GLY A 152 6.19 9.07 -6.75
N VAL A 153 5.86 8.55 -7.93
CA VAL A 153 4.48 8.25 -8.35
C VAL A 153 3.99 6.98 -7.64
N VAL A 154 4.88 6.01 -7.47
CA VAL A 154 4.66 4.81 -6.67
C VAL A 154 5.84 4.67 -5.71
N VAL A 155 5.56 4.48 -4.44
CA VAL A 155 6.57 4.25 -3.40
C VAL A 155 6.22 3.03 -2.56
N GLY A 156 7.26 2.33 -2.09
CA GLY A 156 7.12 1.42 -0.96
C GLY A 156 7.57 2.12 0.31
N TYR A 157 7.20 1.56 1.46
CA TYR A 157 7.61 2.07 2.77
C TYR A 157 8.34 1.01 3.59
N ARG A 158 9.46 1.40 4.17
CA ARG A 158 10.00 0.74 5.34
C ARG A 158 9.35 1.37 6.56
N ILE A 159 8.83 0.55 7.46
CA ILE A 159 8.08 0.96 8.64
C ILE A 159 8.76 0.34 9.84
N GLY A 160 9.04 1.13 10.84
CA GLY A 160 9.68 0.63 12.05
C GLY A 160 9.22 1.38 13.29
N ASP A 161 9.65 0.88 14.44
CA ASP A 161 9.42 1.46 15.74
C ASP A 161 10.77 1.92 16.32
N ALA A 162 10.86 3.17 16.74
CA ALA A 162 12.08 3.75 17.28
C ALA A 162 12.57 3.06 18.57
N ARG A 163 11.71 2.30 19.24
CA ARG A 163 12.01 1.55 20.47
C ARG A 163 12.60 0.17 20.18
N THR A 164 12.52 -0.30 18.95
CA THR A 164 12.95 -1.63 18.53
C THR A 164 13.76 -1.53 17.24
N ASN A 165 14.50 -2.57 16.89
CA ASN A 165 15.18 -2.68 15.59
C ASN A 165 14.34 -3.41 14.54
N ARG A 166 13.04 -3.58 14.78
CA ARG A 166 12.16 -4.30 13.87
C ARG A 166 11.71 -3.38 12.74
N VAL A 167 11.72 -3.95 11.54
CA VAL A 167 11.31 -3.25 10.31
C VAL A 167 10.33 -4.12 9.55
N ALA A 168 9.21 -3.55 9.16
CA ALA A 168 8.32 -4.09 8.14
C ALA A 168 8.53 -3.32 6.83
N VAL A 169 8.24 -3.98 5.70
CA VAL A 169 8.18 -3.33 4.39
C VAL A 169 6.78 -3.50 3.83
N PHE A 170 6.21 -2.40 3.34
CA PHE A 170 4.93 -2.38 2.65
C PHE A 170 5.14 -1.92 1.20
N LEU A 171 4.92 -2.82 0.24
CA LEU A 171 5.12 -2.61 -1.19
C LEU A 171 3.98 -3.28 -1.97
N PRO A 172 2.74 -2.74 -1.89
CA PRO A 172 1.56 -3.36 -2.48
C PRO A 172 1.49 -3.23 -4.00
N SER A 173 2.29 -2.36 -4.60
CA SER A 173 2.33 -2.14 -6.04
C SER A 173 3.79 -2.04 -6.50
N VAL A 174 4.23 -2.95 -7.35
CA VAL A 174 5.59 -2.98 -7.89
C VAL A 174 5.65 -3.63 -9.26
N ALA A 175 6.21 -2.94 -10.25
CA ALA A 175 6.33 -3.46 -11.61
C ALA A 175 7.47 -4.48 -11.77
N ALA A 176 8.55 -4.31 -11.02
CA ALA A 176 9.70 -5.22 -11.02
C ALA A 176 10.50 -5.09 -9.72
N LEU A 177 10.83 -6.23 -9.10
CA LEU A 177 11.72 -6.31 -7.96
C LEU A 177 13.18 -6.39 -8.45
N ASP A 178 13.74 -5.24 -8.84
CA ASP A 178 15.13 -5.12 -9.25
C ASP A 178 16.11 -5.16 -8.06
N GLN A 179 17.42 -5.17 -8.33
CA GLN A 179 18.46 -5.20 -7.31
C GLN A 179 18.39 -3.97 -6.38
N ARG A 180 17.97 -2.82 -6.88
CA ARG A 180 17.81 -1.59 -6.10
C ARG A 180 16.66 -1.76 -5.09
N LEU A 181 15.49 -2.25 -5.51
CA LEU A 181 14.36 -2.48 -4.62
C LEU A 181 14.63 -3.61 -3.62
N LEU A 182 15.30 -4.69 -4.04
CA LEU A 182 15.68 -5.78 -3.15
C LEU A 182 16.59 -5.34 -1.99
N GLN A 183 17.32 -4.22 -2.10
CA GLN A 183 18.10 -3.65 -0.99
C GLN A 183 17.20 -3.11 0.13
N TYR A 184 16.08 -2.45 -0.20
CA TYR A 184 15.14 -1.92 0.79
C TYR A 184 14.44 -3.03 1.58
N LEU A 185 14.33 -4.23 1.02
CA LEU A 185 13.76 -5.39 1.69
C LEU A 185 14.73 -6.06 2.68
N ARG A 186 16.00 -5.66 2.71
CA ARG A 186 17.00 -6.25 3.61
C ARG A 186 16.68 -5.93 5.06
N ARG A 187 16.91 -6.91 5.94
CA ARG A 187 16.70 -6.83 7.40
C ARG A 187 15.24 -6.55 7.80
N ALA A 188 14.28 -6.66 6.89
CA ALA A 188 12.88 -6.63 7.25
C ALA A 188 12.47 -7.97 7.87
N GLN A 189 11.75 -7.95 8.99
CA GLN A 189 11.15 -9.12 9.59
C GLN A 189 9.81 -9.48 8.95
N LEU A 190 9.15 -8.49 8.37
CA LEU A 190 7.87 -8.63 7.66
C LEU A 190 7.96 -7.90 6.33
N ILE A 191 7.53 -8.54 5.25
CA ILE A 191 7.36 -7.93 3.93
C ILE A 191 5.92 -8.18 3.47
N LEU A 192 5.18 -7.09 3.24
CA LEU A 192 3.90 -7.12 2.56
C LEU A 192 4.14 -6.68 1.12
N VAL A 193 3.97 -7.60 0.17
CA VAL A 193 4.36 -7.40 -1.23
C VAL A 193 3.21 -7.68 -2.18
N ASP A 194 3.25 -7.04 -3.34
CA ASP A 194 2.30 -7.15 -4.44
C ASP A 194 2.05 -8.61 -4.89
N ASP A 195 0.78 -8.98 -4.99
CA ASP A 195 0.26 -10.25 -5.54
C ASP A 195 -0.95 -9.99 -6.44
N THR A 196 -0.93 -8.90 -7.18
CA THR A 196 -2.04 -8.57 -8.09
C THR A 196 -2.29 -9.72 -9.06
N PHE A 197 -1.23 -10.25 -9.66
CA PHE A 197 -1.31 -11.34 -10.62
C PHE A 197 -0.36 -12.49 -10.28
N TRP A 198 -0.87 -13.72 -10.40
CA TRP A 198 -0.06 -14.93 -10.25
C TRP A 198 0.93 -15.10 -11.40
N THR A 199 0.47 -14.97 -12.67
CA THR A 199 1.30 -15.01 -13.87
C THR A 199 1.16 -13.76 -14.71
N ASP A 200 2.14 -13.47 -15.56
CA ASP A 200 2.14 -12.27 -16.42
C ASP A 200 0.95 -12.25 -17.40
N ASP A 201 0.57 -13.41 -17.92
CA ASP A 201 -0.49 -13.61 -18.91
C ASP A 201 -1.87 -13.98 -18.30
N GLU A 202 -2.06 -13.77 -17.00
CA GLU A 202 -3.25 -14.20 -16.25
C GLU A 202 -4.56 -13.69 -16.87
N LEU A 203 -4.63 -12.40 -17.23
CA LEU A 203 -5.84 -11.81 -17.82
C LEU A 203 -6.17 -12.43 -19.18
N HIS A 204 -5.15 -12.73 -19.98
CA HIS A 204 -5.32 -13.41 -21.28
C HIS A 204 -5.87 -14.81 -21.07
N ARG A 205 -5.27 -15.61 -20.19
CA ARG A 205 -5.74 -16.97 -19.85
C ARG A 205 -7.18 -16.98 -19.31
N ARG A 206 -7.57 -15.95 -18.59
CA ARG A 206 -8.93 -15.79 -18.04
C ARG A 206 -9.91 -15.13 -19.00
N GLN A 207 -9.50 -14.82 -20.24
CA GLN A 207 -10.32 -14.12 -21.26
C GLN A 207 -10.87 -12.79 -20.75
N ARG A 208 -10.08 -12.06 -19.93
CA ARG A 208 -10.43 -10.77 -19.33
C ARG A 208 -9.70 -9.59 -19.97
N GLY A 209 -8.94 -9.82 -21.03
CA GLY A 209 -8.20 -8.80 -21.76
C GLY A 209 -6.85 -9.29 -22.26
N SER A 210 -6.13 -8.43 -22.97
CA SER A 210 -4.79 -8.69 -23.52
C SER A 210 -3.65 -8.06 -22.70
N ALA A 211 -3.97 -7.30 -21.64
CA ALA A 211 -2.97 -6.68 -20.79
C ALA A 211 -2.22 -7.74 -19.98
N THR A 212 -0.91 -7.55 -19.79
CA THR A 212 -0.10 -8.41 -18.93
C THR A 212 0.08 -7.76 -17.54
N ALA A 213 0.45 -8.54 -16.53
CA ALA A 213 0.76 -8.03 -15.20
C ALA A 213 1.78 -6.89 -15.27
N ARG A 214 2.89 -7.10 -15.98
CA ARG A 214 3.96 -6.10 -16.15
C ARG A 214 3.48 -4.86 -16.91
N SER A 215 2.66 -5.02 -17.95
CA SER A 215 2.07 -3.90 -18.66
C SER A 215 1.10 -3.10 -17.79
N MET A 216 0.60 -3.71 -16.73
CA MET A 216 -0.24 -3.08 -15.71
C MET A 216 0.54 -2.52 -14.51
N GLY A 217 1.86 -2.68 -14.49
CA GLY A 217 2.72 -2.17 -13.42
C GLY A 217 2.84 -3.10 -12.22
N HIS A 218 2.62 -4.42 -12.42
CA HIS A 218 2.68 -5.42 -11.36
C HIS A 218 3.69 -6.52 -11.67
N GLN A 219 4.48 -6.89 -10.66
CA GLN A 219 5.38 -8.02 -10.70
C GLN A 219 4.59 -9.32 -10.60
N PRO A 220 4.68 -10.26 -11.56
CA PRO A 220 4.07 -11.58 -11.38
C PRO A 220 4.64 -12.31 -10.16
N VAL A 221 3.82 -13.13 -9.51
CA VAL A 221 4.27 -13.93 -8.37
C VAL A 221 5.08 -15.14 -8.83
N ASP A 222 4.58 -15.87 -9.82
CA ASP A 222 5.21 -17.08 -10.38
C ASP A 222 6.06 -16.75 -11.61
N GLY A 223 6.95 -17.66 -11.96
CA GLY A 223 7.88 -17.54 -13.08
C GLY A 223 9.33 -17.45 -12.66
N VAL A 224 10.24 -17.46 -13.63
CA VAL A 224 11.71 -17.45 -13.40
C VAL A 224 12.16 -16.22 -12.62
N ASP A 225 11.57 -15.08 -12.95
CA ASP A 225 11.80 -13.78 -12.31
C ASP A 225 10.59 -13.32 -11.47
N GLY A 226 9.70 -14.24 -11.09
CA GLY A 226 8.55 -13.96 -10.22
C GLY A 226 8.97 -13.60 -8.81
N SER A 227 8.13 -12.84 -8.10
CA SER A 227 8.42 -12.39 -6.74
C SER A 227 8.67 -13.55 -5.79
N LEU A 228 7.96 -14.67 -5.94
CA LEU A 228 8.16 -15.89 -5.16
C LEU A 228 9.58 -16.44 -5.29
N GLN A 229 10.13 -16.47 -6.52
CA GLN A 229 11.49 -16.95 -6.78
C GLN A 229 12.54 -15.97 -6.23
N LEU A 230 12.32 -14.67 -6.39
CA LEU A 230 13.25 -13.63 -5.93
C LEU A 230 13.33 -13.57 -4.39
N LEU A 231 12.22 -13.85 -3.71
CA LEU A 231 12.11 -13.73 -2.25
C LEU A 231 12.32 -15.05 -1.49
N ARG A 232 12.35 -16.21 -2.16
CA ARG A 232 12.39 -17.56 -1.54
C ARG A 232 13.57 -17.81 -0.59
N ARG A 233 14.68 -17.10 -0.75
CA ARG A 233 15.90 -17.27 0.07
C ARG A 233 15.89 -16.45 1.36
N ARG A 234 14.80 -15.74 1.65
CA ARG A 234 14.66 -14.89 2.84
C ARG A 234 14.03 -15.70 3.98
N THR A 235 14.82 -16.58 4.60
CA THR A 235 14.34 -17.50 5.64
C THR A 235 13.96 -16.81 6.95
N ASP A 236 14.59 -15.67 7.25
CA ASP A 236 14.36 -14.91 8.48
C ASP A 236 13.32 -13.79 8.34
N THR A 237 12.60 -13.79 7.22
CA THR A 237 11.61 -12.77 6.89
C THR A 237 10.24 -13.41 6.67
N HIS A 238 9.22 -12.92 7.36
CA HIS A 238 7.85 -13.30 7.07
C HIS A 238 7.34 -12.53 5.83
N ILE A 239 6.88 -13.24 4.80
CA ILE A 239 6.42 -12.64 3.55
C ILE A 239 4.90 -12.83 3.47
N VAL A 240 4.19 -11.72 3.33
CA VAL A 240 2.74 -11.67 3.13
C VAL A 240 2.45 -11.07 1.77
N TYR A 241 1.77 -11.82 0.95
CA TYR A 241 1.30 -11.35 -0.34
C TYR A 241 -0.04 -10.62 -0.19
N THR A 242 -0.13 -9.42 -0.73
CA THR A 242 -1.30 -8.52 -0.64
C THR A 242 -1.69 -7.99 -2.02
N HIS A 243 -2.73 -7.17 -2.13
CA HIS A 243 -3.17 -6.57 -3.39
C HIS A 243 -3.59 -7.59 -4.47
N LEU A 244 -4.45 -8.55 -4.09
CA LEU A 244 -4.86 -9.63 -4.99
C LEU A 244 -5.96 -9.18 -5.96
N ASN A 245 -5.74 -9.36 -7.27
CA ASN A 245 -6.79 -9.21 -8.26
C ASN A 245 -7.81 -10.36 -8.22
N ASN A 246 -9.04 -10.10 -8.63
CA ASN A 246 -10.13 -11.09 -8.67
C ASN A 246 -9.85 -12.29 -9.58
N THR A 247 -8.94 -12.16 -10.54
CA THR A 247 -8.53 -13.24 -11.44
C THR A 247 -7.44 -14.14 -10.87
N ASN A 248 -6.78 -13.71 -9.78
CA ASN A 248 -5.65 -14.41 -9.19
C ASN A 248 -6.07 -15.81 -8.69
N PRO A 249 -5.44 -16.90 -9.17
CA PRO A 249 -5.85 -18.27 -8.86
C PRO A 249 -5.70 -18.64 -7.40
N ILE A 250 -4.94 -17.89 -6.61
CA ILE A 250 -4.78 -18.13 -5.18
C ILE A 250 -6.07 -17.91 -4.38
N LEU A 251 -7.03 -17.20 -4.94
CA LEU A 251 -8.36 -16.97 -4.33
C LEU A 251 -9.24 -18.21 -4.35
N PHE A 252 -8.90 -19.21 -5.15
CA PHE A 252 -9.67 -20.43 -5.28
C PHE A 252 -9.10 -21.50 -4.34
N GLU A 253 -9.98 -22.18 -3.59
CA GLU A 253 -9.61 -23.03 -2.43
C GLU A 253 -8.74 -24.24 -2.77
N GLU A 254 -8.78 -24.74 -4.02
CA GLU A 254 -8.10 -25.96 -4.47
C GLU A 254 -6.94 -25.71 -5.44
N GLY A 255 -6.37 -24.51 -5.46
CA GLY A 255 -5.34 -24.15 -6.42
C GLY A 255 -3.91 -24.61 -6.05
N ALA A 256 -3.17 -25.24 -6.99
CA ALA A 256 -1.74 -25.52 -6.87
C ALA A 256 -0.89 -24.32 -6.43
N PRO A 257 -1.20 -23.06 -6.82
CA PRO A 257 -0.50 -21.88 -6.33
C PRO A 257 -0.52 -21.71 -4.80
N ARG A 258 -1.65 -22.00 -4.17
CA ARG A 258 -1.81 -21.84 -2.70
C ARG A 258 -0.92 -22.79 -1.91
N CYS A 259 -0.76 -24.05 -2.38
CA CYS A 259 0.16 -25.00 -1.77
C CYS A 259 1.61 -24.55 -1.88
N ARG A 260 2.03 -24.04 -3.02
CA ARG A 260 3.40 -23.52 -3.22
C ARG A 260 3.73 -22.38 -2.26
N ARG A 261 2.77 -21.47 -2.02
CA ARG A 261 2.97 -20.35 -1.09
C ARG A 261 3.09 -20.77 0.37
N ARG A 262 2.29 -21.74 0.81
CA ARG A 262 2.39 -22.27 2.19
C ARG A 262 3.75 -22.88 2.48
N ASN A 263 4.35 -23.54 1.50
CA ASN A 263 5.66 -24.18 1.65
C ASN A 263 6.85 -23.20 1.55
N SER A 264 6.63 -21.98 1.05
CA SER A 264 7.67 -20.95 0.95
C SER A 264 7.58 -19.89 2.04
N CYS A 265 6.53 -19.92 2.86
CA CYS A 265 6.32 -19.01 4.00
C CYS A 265 6.57 -19.67 5.37
N THR A 266 7.08 -20.92 5.40
CA THR A 266 7.50 -21.64 6.64
C THR A 266 8.97 -21.48 6.88
#